data_7c4c52d747d0bef41ca545e3287f4ef5
#
_entry.id   7c4c52d747d0bef41ca545e3287f4ef5
#
_cell.length_a   1.000
_cell.length_b   1.000
_cell.length_c   1.000
_cell.angle_alpha   90.00
_cell.angle_beta   90.00
_cell.angle_gamma   90.00
#
_symmetry.space_group_name_H-M   'P 1'
#
loop_
_entity.id
_entity.type
_entity.pdbx_description
1 polymer ?
#
loop_
_entity_poly.entity_id
_entity_poly.type
_entity_poly.pdbx_seq_one_letter_code
_entity_poly.pdbx_strand_id
1 'polypeptide(L)'
;PSYGLIRYRMDYVTQEKTKLAKPTEGTLKEIFELGGICMHQAHFAANTARAYGIPAAYVTGDGNRGGHAWFAYQRKDKEWNMNTGRYNDGYACGETTDPQTGRRIGEFEVQILGDPQRRAERFVKSQRLQLAAQIFGDGGDLEAQHECLRLAVLAANRCLEAWRAYAACLEALGPKVKTDEWKLFVLEMRRAFDEWPDMRELADDMEAKHLFPTMTQDEIFLSCKRAYDRLMSEKKRRGDYDRTRYDLVQKAVERESAVLMTDRTKNAEKLANMHRRALEDNADHLPTFRALLEGYYQAVKGDSRMEAAFLSEMERVYRRKLGGTAGADVFRLKALAGLLDLIQGYFEKCDDVERARRLRLESEKIQKALDKMKK
;
A
#
# COMPACT_ATOMS: atom_id res chain seq x y z
N PRO A 1 21.19 -16.83 4.95
CA PRO A 1 19.75 -16.90 5.25
C PRO A 1 19.14 -18.13 4.59
N SER A 2 18.26 -18.81 5.32
CA SER A 2 17.61 -20.07 4.90
C SER A 2 16.68 -19.93 3.67
N TYR A 3 16.36 -18.70 3.25
CA TYR A 3 15.56 -18.43 2.05
C TYR A 3 16.13 -19.12 0.79
N GLY A 4 17.44 -19.02 0.56
CA GLY A 4 18.11 -19.60 -0.59
C GLY A 4 18.32 -21.10 -0.53
N LEU A 5 18.02 -21.76 0.59
CA LEU A 5 18.15 -23.23 0.71
C LEU A 5 17.04 -23.97 -0.05
N ILE A 6 15.90 -23.33 -0.26
CA ILE A 6 14.77 -23.94 -0.94
C ILE A 6 14.93 -23.76 -2.46
N ARG A 7 14.99 -24.89 -3.16
CA ARG A 7 15.08 -24.90 -4.63
C ARG A 7 13.83 -24.22 -5.23
N TYR A 8 14.06 -23.18 -6.05
CA TYR A 8 12.95 -22.50 -6.73
C TYR A 8 12.38 -23.37 -7.85
N ARG A 9 11.05 -23.48 -7.89
CA ARG A 9 10.31 -24.36 -8.81
C ARG A 9 9.61 -23.52 -9.88
N MET A 10 10.35 -23.21 -10.96
CA MET A 10 9.82 -22.46 -12.11
C MET A 10 8.62 -23.16 -12.79
N ASP A 11 8.59 -24.49 -12.76
CA ASP A 11 7.49 -25.29 -13.27
C ASP A 11 6.13 -24.98 -12.62
N TYR A 12 6.11 -24.45 -11.38
CA TYR A 12 4.87 -23.96 -10.78
C TYR A 12 4.41 -22.63 -11.37
N VAL A 13 5.36 -21.75 -11.72
CA VAL A 13 5.08 -20.43 -12.27
C VAL A 13 4.62 -20.53 -13.74
N THR A 14 5.27 -21.39 -14.50
CA THR A 14 4.97 -21.62 -15.92
C THR A 14 3.78 -22.55 -16.13
N GLN A 15 3.31 -23.21 -15.07
CA GLN A 15 2.26 -24.25 -15.14
C GLN A 15 2.62 -25.42 -16.05
N GLU A 16 3.91 -25.68 -16.22
CA GLU A 16 4.39 -26.83 -16.99
C GLU A 16 4.01 -28.14 -16.29
N LYS A 17 3.67 -29.15 -17.09
CA LYS A 17 3.45 -30.50 -16.57
C LYS A 17 4.77 -31.06 -16.07
N THR A 18 4.87 -31.28 -14.77
CA THR A 18 6.04 -31.83 -14.10
C THR A 18 5.68 -33.16 -13.44
N LYS A 19 6.62 -34.11 -13.42
CA LYS A 19 6.53 -35.33 -12.61
C LYS A 19 6.85 -35.11 -11.15
N LEU A 20 7.39 -33.91 -10.79
CA LEU A 20 7.76 -33.57 -9.42
C LEU A 20 6.50 -33.23 -8.61
N ALA A 21 6.36 -33.87 -7.46
CA ALA A 21 5.29 -33.55 -6.52
C ALA A 21 5.35 -32.08 -6.08
N LYS A 22 4.19 -31.51 -5.76
CA LYS A 22 4.06 -30.18 -5.16
C LYS A 22 3.95 -30.35 -3.65
N PRO A 23 4.49 -29.43 -2.83
CA PRO A 23 4.18 -29.40 -1.42
C PRO A 23 2.66 -29.27 -1.21
N THR A 24 2.04 -30.24 -0.58
CA THR A 24 0.58 -30.28 -0.36
C THR A 24 0.20 -29.88 1.06
N GLU A 25 1.03 -30.29 2.03
CA GLU A 25 0.82 -29.99 3.45
C GLU A 25 1.51 -28.71 3.92
N GLY A 26 2.49 -28.21 3.14
CA GLY A 26 3.24 -27.00 3.45
C GLY A 26 4.17 -27.14 4.64
N THR A 27 4.50 -28.36 5.07
CA THR A 27 5.46 -28.57 6.16
C THR A 27 6.87 -28.14 5.75
N LEU A 28 7.70 -27.71 6.72
CA LEU A 28 9.07 -27.29 6.43
C LEU A 28 9.89 -28.44 5.81
N LYS A 29 9.67 -29.68 6.23
CA LYS A 29 10.32 -30.85 5.67
C LYS A 29 9.95 -31.03 4.19
N GLU A 30 8.67 -31.02 3.88
CA GLU A 30 8.16 -31.19 2.53
C GLU A 30 8.66 -30.07 1.59
N ILE A 31 8.64 -28.82 2.05
CA ILE A 31 9.16 -27.68 1.31
C ILE A 31 10.67 -27.82 1.05
N PHE A 32 11.43 -28.31 2.02
CA PHE A 32 12.86 -28.53 1.88
C PHE A 32 13.18 -29.61 0.86
N GLU A 33 12.48 -30.72 0.89
CA GLU A 33 12.68 -31.87 -0.01
C GLU A 33 12.21 -31.60 -1.44
N LEU A 34 11.03 -31.00 -1.60
CA LEU A 34 10.40 -30.83 -2.92
C LEU A 34 10.72 -29.48 -3.57
N GLY A 35 11.17 -28.50 -2.80
CA GLY A 35 11.31 -27.11 -3.27
C GLY A 35 9.97 -26.38 -3.39
N GLY A 36 9.99 -25.17 -3.90
CA GLY A 36 8.77 -24.37 -4.04
C GLY A 36 8.99 -23.03 -4.73
N ILE A 37 7.98 -22.17 -4.68
CA ILE A 37 8.05 -20.80 -5.18
C ILE A 37 8.35 -19.80 -4.06
N CYS A 38 8.34 -18.51 -4.34
CA CYS A 38 8.66 -17.45 -3.39
C CYS A 38 7.94 -17.58 -2.03
N MET A 39 6.63 -17.93 -2.05
CA MET A 39 5.88 -18.14 -0.81
C MET A 39 6.44 -19.29 0.06
N HIS A 40 6.87 -20.39 -0.55
CA HIS A 40 7.47 -21.51 0.18
C HIS A 40 8.85 -21.14 0.74
N GLN A 41 9.66 -20.41 -0.05
CA GLN A 41 10.98 -19.93 0.39
C GLN A 41 10.83 -18.96 1.57
N ALA A 42 9.92 -18.01 1.50
CA ALA A 42 9.67 -17.05 2.56
C ALA A 42 9.09 -17.70 3.82
N HIS A 43 8.15 -18.63 3.66
CA HIS A 43 7.56 -19.40 4.75
C HIS A 43 8.62 -20.23 5.49
N PHE A 44 9.43 -20.97 4.75
CA PHE A 44 10.53 -21.77 5.31
C PHE A 44 11.51 -20.89 6.09
N ALA A 45 11.95 -19.77 5.48
CA ALA A 45 12.91 -18.88 6.10
C ALA A 45 12.37 -18.21 7.38
N ALA A 46 11.12 -17.75 7.37
CA ALA A 46 10.51 -17.11 8.53
C ALA A 46 10.35 -18.08 9.71
N ASN A 47 9.85 -19.30 9.45
CA ASN A 47 9.64 -20.28 10.52
C ASN A 47 10.95 -20.86 11.04
N THR A 48 11.93 -21.09 10.16
CA THR A 48 13.27 -21.51 10.59
C THR A 48 13.92 -20.46 11.48
N ALA A 49 13.88 -19.17 11.11
CA ALA A 49 14.42 -18.10 11.92
C ALA A 49 13.73 -18.02 13.30
N ARG A 50 12.40 -18.12 13.34
CA ARG A 50 11.63 -18.14 14.60
C ARG A 50 11.99 -19.31 15.49
N ALA A 51 12.23 -20.49 14.93
CA ALA A 51 12.68 -21.67 15.68
C ALA A 51 14.04 -21.45 16.37
N TYR A 52 14.87 -20.57 15.81
CA TYR A 52 16.15 -20.14 16.43
C TYR A 52 16.02 -18.88 17.31
N GLY A 53 14.80 -18.45 17.64
CA GLY A 53 14.55 -17.26 18.47
C GLY A 53 14.81 -15.92 17.76
N ILE A 54 14.94 -15.91 16.44
CA ILE A 54 15.15 -14.69 15.66
C ILE A 54 13.78 -14.12 15.28
N PRO A 55 13.43 -12.88 15.69
CA PRO A 55 12.21 -12.22 15.22
C PRO A 55 12.20 -12.15 13.70
N ALA A 56 11.16 -12.70 13.10
CA ALA A 56 11.06 -12.83 11.65
C ALA A 56 9.62 -12.75 11.16
N ALA A 57 9.43 -12.27 9.93
CA ALA A 57 8.14 -12.14 9.29
C ALA A 57 8.15 -12.72 7.88
N TYR A 58 7.07 -13.39 7.54
CA TYR A 58 6.69 -13.72 6.18
C TYR A 58 5.96 -12.51 5.60
N VAL A 59 6.51 -11.91 4.56
CA VAL A 59 5.99 -10.68 3.97
C VAL A 59 5.47 -10.95 2.56
N THR A 60 4.34 -10.37 2.23
CA THR A 60 3.74 -10.43 0.90
C THR A 60 3.52 -9.04 0.34
N GLY A 61 3.57 -8.91 -0.98
CA GLY A 61 3.25 -7.66 -1.67
C GLY A 61 3.11 -7.88 -3.16
N ASP A 62 2.60 -6.86 -3.83
CA ASP A 62 2.41 -6.86 -5.28
C ASP A 62 3.46 -6.01 -5.98
N GLY A 63 3.75 -6.36 -7.22
CA GLY A 63 4.69 -5.66 -8.07
C GLY A 63 4.41 -5.90 -9.54
N ASN A 64 5.29 -5.40 -10.39
CA ASN A 64 5.14 -5.51 -11.85
C ASN A 64 5.14 -6.95 -12.39
N ARG A 65 5.56 -7.91 -11.60
CA ARG A 65 5.55 -9.35 -11.94
C ARG A 65 4.42 -10.12 -11.25
N GLY A 66 3.46 -9.42 -10.63
CA GLY A 66 2.39 -10.02 -9.84
C GLY A 66 2.72 -10.14 -8.36
N GLY A 67 1.95 -10.93 -7.62
CA GLY A 67 2.17 -11.16 -6.19
C GLY A 67 3.50 -11.85 -5.90
N HIS A 68 4.15 -11.45 -4.82
CA HIS A 68 5.41 -12.00 -4.36
C HIS A 68 5.45 -12.16 -2.85
N ALA A 69 6.30 -13.06 -2.37
CA ALA A 69 6.57 -13.24 -0.95
C ALA A 69 8.06 -13.22 -0.69
N TRP A 70 8.46 -12.58 0.40
CA TRP A 70 9.82 -12.48 0.85
C TRP A 70 9.93 -12.59 2.38
N PHE A 71 11.13 -12.49 2.89
CA PHE A 71 11.44 -12.76 4.27
C PHE A 71 12.06 -11.52 4.92
N ALA A 72 11.48 -11.12 6.05
CA ALA A 72 12.02 -10.09 6.92
C ALA A 72 12.49 -10.68 8.24
N TYR A 73 13.59 -10.17 8.80
CA TYR A 73 14.11 -10.62 10.09
C TYR A 73 14.92 -9.53 10.79
N GLN A 74 14.96 -9.59 12.10
CA GLN A 74 15.78 -8.69 12.91
C GLN A 74 17.23 -9.19 12.91
N ARG A 75 18.16 -8.40 12.34
CA ARG A 75 19.60 -8.70 12.32
C ARG A 75 20.27 -8.44 13.66
N LYS A 76 19.90 -7.34 14.29
CA LYS A 76 20.33 -6.89 15.62
C LYS A 76 19.30 -5.88 16.15
N ASP A 77 19.48 -5.45 17.38
CA ASP A 77 18.62 -4.42 17.95
C ASP A 77 18.45 -3.22 17.01
N LYS A 78 17.21 -2.81 16.77
CA LYS A 78 16.78 -1.70 15.89
C LYS A 78 17.04 -1.90 14.39
N GLU A 79 17.61 -3.00 13.97
CA GLU A 79 17.93 -3.24 12.56
C GLU A 79 17.20 -4.46 12.02
N TRP A 80 16.24 -4.20 11.13
CA TRP A 80 15.55 -5.23 10.37
C TRP A 80 16.08 -5.31 8.94
N ASN A 81 16.30 -6.52 8.45
CA ASN A 81 16.41 -6.78 7.02
C ASN A 81 14.99 -7.09 6.50
N MET A 82 14.43 -6.17 5.70
CA MET A 82 13.07 -6.30 5.14
C MET A 82 13.08 -6.84 3.70
N ASN A 83 14.23 -7.21 3.16
CA ASN A 83 14.38 -7.37 1.71
C ASN A 83 14.95 -8.72 1.27
N THR A 84 15.09 -9.70 2.16
CA THR A 84 15.65 -11.01 1.78
C THR A 84 14.68 -11.77 0.89
N GLY A 85 15.06 -11.95 -0.38
CA GLY A 85 14.21 -12.57 -1.40
C GLY A 85 13.25 -11.60 -2.10
N ARG A 86 13.26 -10.31 -1.73
CA ARG A 86 12.54 -9.26 -2.45
C ARG A 86 13.33 -8.90 -3.70
N TYR A 87 12.67 -8.88 -4.85
CA TYR A 87 13.31 -8.50 -6.12
C TYR A 87 13.28 -6.99 -6.31
N ASN A 88 14.28 -6.45 -7.04
CA ASN A 88 14.39 -5.01 -7.35
C ASN A 88 13.38 -4.51 -8.41
N ASP A 89 12.31 -5.24 -8.64
CA ASP A 89 11.39 -5.02 -9.76
C ASP A 89 10.12 -4.25 -9.38
N GLY A 90 10.23 -3.26 -8.51
CA GLY A 90 9.10 -2.40 -8.15
C GLY A 90 8.07 -3.13 -7.28
N TYR A 91 8.51 -3.99 -6.36
CA TYR A 91 7.63 -4.51 -5.32
C TYR A 91 7.42 -3.45 -4.25
N ALA A 92 6.17 -3.10 -4.05
CA ALA A 92 5.71 -2.17 -3.04
C ALA A 92 6.12 -2.58 -1.61
N CYS A 93 5.93 -1.68 -0.67
CA CYS A 93 6.00 -2.00 0.75
C CYS A 93 5.04 -3.14 1.07
N GLY A 94 5.57 -4.21 1.63
CA GLY A 94 4.78 -5.42 1.87
C GLY A 94 4.02 -5.41 3.18
N GLU A 95 3.19 -6.44 3.34
CA GLU A 95 2.41 -6.68 4.54
C GLU A 95 2.70 -8.06 5.12
N THR A 96 2.52 -8.19 6.41
CA THR A 96 2.60 -9.46 7.14
C THR A 96 1.44 -9.59 8.11
N THR A 97 1.32 -10.75 8.73
CA THR A 97 0.38 -10.97 9.83
C THR A 97 1.12 -10.90 11.16
N ASP A 98 0.64 -10.06 12.06
CA ASP A 98 1.11 -10.06 13.44
C ASP A 98 0.68 -11.37 14.11
N PRO A 99 1.62 -12.20 14.59
CA PRO A 99 1.30 -13.51 15.14
C PRO A 99 0.57 -13.45 16.49
N GLN A 100 0.58 -12.29 17.16
CA GLN A 100 -0.10 -12.14 18.46
C GLN A 100 -1.58 -11.76 18.29
N THR A 101 -1.87 -10.89 17.33
CA THR A 101 -3.22 -10.33 17.15
C THR A 101 -3.95 -10.87 15.93
N GLY A 102 -3.27 -11.58 15.03
CA GLY A 102 -3.80 -12.02 13.74
C GLY A 102 -4.04 -10.87 12.75
N ARG A 103 -3.75 -9.63 13.13
CA ARG A 103 -3.98 -8.44 12.30
C ARG A 103 -2.92 -8.32 11.20
N ARG A 104 -3.34 -7.88 10.03
CA ARG A 104 -2.39 -7.50 8.97
C ARG A 104 -1.71 -6.18 9.34
N ILE A 105 -0.39 -6.16 9.19
CA ILE A 105 0.47 -5.01 9.50
C ILE A 105 1.47 -4.79 8.36
N GLY A 106 1.79 -3.54 8.08
CA GLY A 106 2.78 -3.16 7.08
C GLY A 106 4.22 -3.29 7.59
N GLU A 107 5.18 -3.28 6.67
CA GLU A 107 6.61 -3.35 6.99
C GLU A 107 7.07 -2.26 7.96
N PHE A 108 6.51 -1.07 7.89
CA PHE A 108 6.86 0.01 8.81
C PHE A 108 6.36 -0.28 10.23
N GLU A 109 5.16 -0.83 10.37
CA GLU A 109 4.63 -1.23 11.67
C GLU A 109 5.47 -2.34 12.30
N VAL A 110 5.92 -3.33 11.54
CA VAL A 110 6.84 -4.37 12.02
C VAL A 110 8.10 -3.75 12.62
N GLN A 111 8.67 -2.74 11.97
CA GLN A 111 9.87 -2.05 12.46
C GLN A 111 9.60 -1.31 13.77
N ILE A 112 8.46 -0.66 13.91
CA ILE A 112 8.06 0.03 15.15
C ILE A 112 7.83 -0.99 16.28
N LEU A 113 7.11 -2.07 16.02
CA LEU A 113 6.85 -3.11 17.01
C LEU A 113 8.15 -3.79 17.50
N GLY A 114 9.13 -3.90 16.61
CA GLY A 114 10.46 -4.42 16.92
C GLY A 114 11.43 -3.39 17.50
N ASP A 115 11.05 -2.13 17.72
CA ASP A 115 11.95 -1.11 18.26
C ASP A 115 12.25 -1.37 19.74
N PRO A 116 13.52 -1.55 20.13
CA PRO A 116 13.92 -1.70 21.52
C PRO A 116 13.52 -0.54 22.43
N GLN A 117 13.26 0.64 21.89
CA GLN A 117 12.73 1.77 22.68
C GLN A 117 11.40 1.44 23.35
N ARG A 118 10.67 0.43 22.86
CA ARG A 118 9.43 -0.07 23.49
C ARG A 118 9.68 -0.70 24.88
N ARG A 119 10.94 -1.03 25.22
CA ARG A 119 11.35 -1.48 26.55
C ARG A 119 11.74 -0.33 27.47
N ALA A 120 11.86 0.89 26.97
CA ALA A 120 12.22 2.05 27.78
C ALA A 120 11.10 2.39 28.77
N GLU A 121 11.46 2.97 29.93
CA GLU A 121 10.53 3.32 30.99
C GLU A 121 9.35 4.16 30.53
N ARG A 122 9.59 5.09 29.59
CA ARG A 122 8.54 5.91 28.99
C ARG A 122 7.46 5.10 28.24
N PHE A 123 7.84 3.99 27.56
CA PHE A 123 6.88 3.10 26.93
C PHE A 123 6.11 2.29 27.96
N VAL A 124 6.79 1.79 28.98
CA VAL A 124 6.15 1.10 30.11
C VAL A 124 5.14 2.01 30.80
N LYS A 125 5.50 3.30 31.00
CA LYS A 125 4.59 4.32 31.54
C LYS A 125 3.36 4.50 30.62
N SER A 126 3.58 4.61 29.30
CA SER A 126 2.48 4.70 28.34
C SER A 126 1.56 3.48 28.40
N GLN A 127 2.10 2.27 28.44
CA GLN A 127 1.31 1.03 28.57
C GLN A 127 0.50 0.97 29.87
N ARG A 128 1.07 1.39 31.00
CA ARG A 128 0.34 1.47 32.29
C ARG A 128 -0.81 2.47 32.22
N LEU A 129 -0.61 3.61 31.56
CA LEU A 129 -1.66 4.61 31.35
C LEU A 129 -2.76 4.09 30.42
N GLN A 130 -2.42 3.30 29.40
CA GLN A 130 -3.42 2.62 28.54
C GLN A 130 -4.24 1.60 29.33
N LEU A 131 -3.62 0.83 30.23
CA LEU A 131 -4.35 -0.10 31.11
C LEU A 131 -5.29 0.65 32.07
N ALA A 132 -4.83 1.75 32.66
CA ALA A 132 -5.69 2.61 33.49
C ALA A 132 -6.86 3.18 32.67
N ALA A 133 -6.59 3.63 31.44
CA ALA A 133 -7.62 4.10 30.54
C ALA A 133 -8.67 3.03 30.20
N GLN A 134 -8.24 1.79 30.03
CA GLN A 134 -9.17 0.68 29.79
C GLN A 134 -10.10 0.47 31.01
N ILE A 135 -9.55 0.47 32.23
CA ILE A 135 -10.34 0.31 33.46
C ILE A 135 -11.38 1.43 33.57
N PHE A 136 -11.00 2.71 33.31
CA PHE A 136 -11.94 3.83 33.34
C PHE A 136 -13.01 3.68 32.24
N GLY A 137 -12.60 3.29 31.03
CA GLY A 137 -13.53 3.05 29.93
C GLY A 137 -14.54 1.94 30.21
N ASP A 138 -14.09 0.82 30.79
CA ASP A 138 -14.95 -0.28 31.20
C ASP A 138 -15.92 0.15 32.33
N GLY A 139 -15.51 1.11 33.17
CA GLY A 139 -16.34 1.75 34.18
C GLY A 139 -17.25 2.87 33.65
N GLY A 140 -17.18 3.20 32.37
CA GLY A 140 -17.98 4.28 31.74
C GLY A 140 -17.46 5.71 31.99
N ASP A 141 -16.29 5.86 32.63
CA ASP A 141 -15.66 7.18 32.85
C ASP A 141 -14.78 7.56 31.66
N LEU A 142 -15.44 8.06 30.60
CA LEU A 142 -14.75 8.48 29.37
C LEU A 142 -13.83 9.68 29.56
N GLU A 143 -14.07 10.53 30.56
CA GLU A 143 -13.23 11.69 30.83
C GLU A 143 -11.89 11.28 31.47
N ALA A 144 -11.92 10.40 32.45
CA ALA A 144 -10.72 9.81 33.03
C ALA A 144 -9.96 8.94 32.00
N GLN A 145 -10.68 8.17 31.18
CA GLN A 145 -10.10 7.43 30.07
C GLN A 145 -9.33 8.34 29.11
N HIS A 146 -9.97 9.43 28.69
CA HIS A 146 -9.38 10.43 27.79
C HIS A 146 -8.08 11.02 28.36
N GLU A 147 -8.09 11.46 29.62
CA GLU A 147 -6.90 12.05 30.25
C GLU A 147 -5.75 11.03 30.35
N CYS A 148 -6.05 9.78 30.70
CA CYS A 148 -5.06 8.71 30.73
C CYS A 148 -4.44 8.46 29.35
N LEU A 149 -5.25 8.44 28.28
CA LEU A 149 -4.75 8.23 26.91
C LEU A 149 -3.96 9.43 26.40
N ARG A 150 -4.39 10.64 26.70
CA ARG A 150 -3.64 11.86 26.40
C ARG A 150 -2.24 11.83 27.04
N LEU A 151 -2.17 11.45 28.32
CA LEU A 151 -0.91 11.27 29.02
C LEU A 151 -0.07 10.09 28.46
N ALA A 152 -0.71 9.03 27.98
CA ALA A 152 -0.04 7.88 27.37
C ALA A 152 0.70 8.27 26.09
N VAL A 153 0.08 9.04 25.19
CA VAL A 153 0.72 9.52 23.96
C VAL A 153 1.82 10.54 24.25
N LEU A 154 1.65 11.38 25.28
CA LEU A 154 2.71 12.29 25.73
C LEU A 154 3.91 11.56 26.33
N ALA A 155 3.67 10.48 27.09
CA ALA A 155 4.75 9.67 27.67
C ALA A 155 5.58 8.98 26.60
N ALA A 156 4.95 8.43 25.55
CA ALA A 156 5.62 7.75 24.45
C ALA A 156 4.91 8.07 23.12
N ASN A 157 5.29 9.16 22.49
CA ASN A 157 4.68 9.65 21.26
C ASN A 157 4.80 8.69 20.04
N ARG A 158 5.67 7.68 20.10
CA ARG A 158 5.78 6.61 19.08
C ARG A 158 5.08 5.31 19.50
N CYS A 159 4.24 5.34 20.53
CA CYS A 159 3.39 4.21 20.91
C CYS A 159 2.10 4.24 20.07
N LEU A 160 2.10 3.52 18.95
CA LEU A 160 0.97 3.53 18.01
C LEU A 160 -0.34 3.05 18.66
N GLU A 161 -0.24 2.07 19.57
CA GLU A 161 -1.39 1.54 20.30
C GLU A 161 -2.06 2.64 21.14
N ALA A 162 -1.27 3.51 21.79
CA ALA A 162 -1.79 4.64 22.55
C ALA A 162 -2.54 5.63 21.64
N TRP A 163 -2.02 5.92 20.46
CA TRP A 163 -2.69 6.79 19.49
C TRP A 163 -4.01 6.20 18.98
N ARG A 164 -4.04 4.89 18.68
CA ARG A 164 -5.26 4.20 18.28
C ARG A 164 -6.33 4.20 19.37
N ALA A 165 -5.91 3.92 20.60
CA ALA A 165 -6.82 3.98 21.74
C ALA A 165 -7.32 5.41 22.00
N TYR A 166 -6.44 6.41 21.84
CA TYR A 166 -6.82 7.82 21.99
C TYR A 166 -7.83 8.26 20.93
N ALA A 167 -7.60 7.91 19.66
CA ALA A 167 -8.57 8.17 18.58
C ALA A 167 -9.94 7.56 18.89
N ALA A 168 -9.99 6.29 19.30
CA ALA A 168 -11.24 5.60 19.65
C ALA A 168 -11.96 6.28 20.84
N CYS A 169 -11.21 6.75 21.84
CA CYS A 169 -11.78 7.47 22.98
C CYS A 169 -12.35 8.83 22.56
N LEU A 170 -11.65 9.60 21.74
CA LEU A 170 -12.15 10.86 21.19
C LEU A 170 -13.43 10.64 20.37
N GLU A 171 -13.50 9.57 19.58
CA GLU A 171 -14.72 9.20 18.87
C GLU A 171 -15.87 8.84 19.80
N ALA A 172 -15.59 8.12 20.90
CA ALA A 172 -16.61 7.75 21.90
C ALA A 172 -17.14 8.98 22.65
N LEU A 173 -16.30 9.98 22.90
CA LEU A 173 -16.70 11.27 23.49
C LEU A 173 -17.58 12.10 22.52
N GLY A 174 -17.46 11.87 21.22
CA GLY A 174 -18.28 12.46 20.17
C GLY A 174 -18.33 13.99 20.19
N PRO A 175 -19.53 14.61 20.31
CA PRO A 175 -19.68 16.08 20.23
C PRO A 175 -19.00 16.86 21.37
N LYS A 176 -18.58 16.19 22.44
CA LYS A 176 -17.83 16.82 23.54
C LYS A 176 -16.42 17.24 23.11
N VAL A 177 -15.86 16.56 22.10
CA VAL A 177 -14.51 16.84 21.58
C VAL A 177 -14.54 18.08 20.70
N LYS A 178 -13.74 19.08 21.06
CA LYS A 178 -13.63 20.32 20.28
C LYS A 178 -12.82 20.11 19.00
N THR A 179 -13.12 20.87 17.97
CA THR A 179 -12.37 20.84 16.69
C THR A 179 -10.86 21.05 16.89
N ASP A 180 -10.46 21.90 17.82
CA ASP A 180 -9.05 22.17 18.08
C ASP A 180 -8.31 20.97 18.69
N GLU A 181 -9.00 20.09 19.41
CA GLU A 181 -8.43 18.85 19.92
C GLU A 181 -8.15 17.85 18.79
N TRP A 182 -9.07 17.72 17.84
CA TRP A 182 -8.82 16.95 16.63
C TRP A 182 -7.67 17.52 15.79
N LYS A 183 -7.56 18.84 15.67
CA LYS A 183 -6.42 19.46 15.00
C LYS A 183 -5.10 19.13 15.69
N LEU A 184 -5.08 19.19 17.01
CA LEU A 184 -3.89 18.86 17.80
C LEU A 184 -3.53 17.38 17.64
N PHE A 185 -4.52 16.47 17.74
CA PHE A 185 -4.33 15.04 17.52
C PHE A 185 -3.66 14.76 16.16
N VAL A 186 -4.22 15.29 15.07
CA VAL A 186 -3.71 15.11 13.72
C VAL A 186 -2.29 15.65 13.57
N LEU A 187 -2.03 16.86 14.10
CA LEU A 187 -0.73 17.51 14.02
C LEU A 187 0.35 16.72 14.76
N GLU A 188 0.09 16.35 16.01
CA GLU A 188 1.07 15.66 16.85
C GLU A 188 1.32 14.23 16.39
N MET A 189 0.29 13.52 15.93
CA MET A 189 0.47 12.18 15.36
C MET A 189 1.29 12.22 14.07
N ARG A 190 1.04 13.18 13.17
CA ARG A 190 1.85 13.36 11.95
C ARG A 190 3.31 13.68 12.29
N ARG A 191 3.58 14.46 13.33
CA ARG A 191 4.95 14.74 13.81
C ARG A 191 5.62 13.50 14.39
N ALA A 192 4.89 12.73 15.20
CA ALA A 192 5.42 11.53 15.83
C ALA A 192 5.84 10.46 14.81
N PHE A 193 5.12 10.39 13.70
CA PHE A 193 5.29 9.37 12.65
C PHE A 193 5.65 9.97 11.29
N ASP A 194 6.40 11.07 11.24
CA ASP A 194 6.75 11.75 9.99
C ASP A 194 7.44 10.83 8.97
N GLU A 195 8.28 9.92 9.42
CA GLU A 195 9.00 8.95 8.58
C GLU A 195 8.21 7.66 8.28
N TRP A 196 6.96 7.55 8.76
CA TRP A 196 6.19 6.30 8.77
C TRP A 196 4.81 6.49 8.10
N PRO A 197 4.72 6.33 6.78
CA PRO A 197 3.47 6.59 6.04
C PRO A 197 2.26 5.85 6.59
N ASP A 198 2.42 4.56 6.94
CA ASP A 198 1.35 3.72 7.49
C ASP A 198 0.74 4.30 8.76
N MET A 199 1.58 4.90 9.58
CA MET A 199 1.16 5.44 10.87
C MET A 199 0.46 6.77 10.71
N ARG A 200 0.87 7.56 9.72
CA ARG A 200 0.21 8.84 9.40
C ARG A 200 -1.19 8.65 8.83
N GLU A 201 -1.46 7.50 8.21
CA GLU A 201 -2.77 7.19 7.63
C GLU A 201 -3.89 7.34 8.67
N LEU A 202 -3.67 6.92 9.92
CA LEU A 202 -4.65 7.14 10.99
C LEU A 202 -4.94 8.63 11.20
N ALA A 203 -3.92 9.48 11.17
CA ALA A 203 -4.10 10.93 11.29
C ALA A 203 -4.87 11.51 10.11
N ASP A 204 -4.60 11.01 8.89
CA ASP A 204 -5.27 11.45 7.66
C ASP A 204 -6.74 10.99 7.65
N ASP A 205 -7.06 9.79 8.17
CA ASP A 205 -8.43 9.31 8.35
C ASP A 205 -9.19 10.16 9.38
N MET A 206 -8.56 10.50 10.51
CA MET A 206 -9.19 11.35 11.53
C MET A 206 -9.40 12.78 11.03
N GLU A 207 -8.46 13.34 10.27
CA GLU A 207 -8.66 14.64 9.62
C GLU A 207 -9.86 14.61 8.66
N ALA A 208 -9.93 13.59 7.80
CA ALA A 208 -11.03 13.46 6.85
C ALA A 208 -12.40 13.33 7.55
N LYS A 209 -12.46 12.55 8.63
CA LYS A 209 -13.70 12.29 9.36
C LYS A 209 -14.17 13.47 10.21
N HIS A 210 -13.25 14.16 10.90
CA HIS A 210 -13.59 15.10 11.94
C HIS A 210 -13.30 16.57 11.61
N LEU A 211 -12.34 16.84 10.71
CA LEU A 211 -11.97 18.21 10.33
C LEU A 211 -12.55 18.63 8.98
N PHE A 212 -12.58 17.76 7.98
CA PHE A 212 -13.14 18.11 6.66
C PHE A 212 -14.56 18.68 6.73
N PRO A 213 -15.49 18.20 7.59
CA PRO A 213 -16.82 18.80 7.72
C PRO A 213 -16.81 20.27 8.16
N THR A 214 -15.69 20.74 8.76
CA THR A 214 -15.54 22.13 9.25
C THR A 214 -14.69 23.01 8.33
N MET A 215 -14.12 22.45 7.26
CA MET A 215 -13.21 23.10 6.33
C MET A 215 -13.92 23.51 5.04
N THR A 216 -13.37 24.52 4.39
CA THR A 216 -13.78 24.88 3.03
C THR A 216 -13.28 23.82 2.02
N GLN A 217 -13.91 23.76 0.85
CA GLN A 217 -13.50 22.84 -0.24
C GLN A 217 -12.03 23.04 -0.66
N ASP A 218 -11.57 24.29 -0.72
CA ASP A 218 -10.17 24.59 -1.07
C ASP A 218 -9.19 24.12 0.01
N GLU A 219 -9.54 24.25 1.29
CA GLU A 219 -8.71 23.72 2.40
C GLU A 219 -8.63 22.19 2.37
N ILE A 220 -9.77 21.51 2.13
CA ILE A 220 -9.79 20.03 2.01
C ILE A 220 -8.94 19.60 0.81
N PHE A 221 -9.11 20.24 -0.35
CA PHE A 221 -8.32 19.96 -1.55
C PHE A 221 -6.81 20.11 -1.27
N LEU A 222 -6.40 21.19 -0.62
CA LEU A 222 -5.01 21.43 -0.27
C LEU A 222 -4.48 20.39 0.73
N SER A 223 -5.30 19.91 1.67
CA SER A 223 -4.90 18.86 2.59
C SER A 223 -4.66 17.53 1.87
N CYS A 224 -5.60 17.10 1.03
CA CYS A 224 -5.49 15.89 0.21
C CYS A 224 -4.26 15.96 -0.71
N LYS A 225 -4.07 17.08 -1.40
CA LYS A 225 -2.92 17.31 -2.27
C LYS A 225 -1.59 17.21 -1.51
N ARG A 226 -1.49 17.79 -0.30
CA ARG A 226 -0.29 17.69 0.54
C ARG A 226 0.01 16.26 0.97
N ALA A 227 -1.02 15.46 1.29
CA ALA A 227 -0.86 14.05 1.62
C ALA A 227 -0.27 13.27 0.44
N TYR A 228 -0.82 13.45 -0.76
CA TYR A 228 -0.28 12.86 -2.00
C TYR A 228 1.17 13.31 -2.29
N ASP A 229 1.43 14.62 -2.28
CA ASP A 229 2.75 15.20 -2.58
C ASP A 229 3.83 14.67 -1.60
N ARG A 230 3.46 14.43 -0.34
CA ARG A 230 4.34 13.84 0.67
C ARG A 230 4.71 12.39 0.31
N LEU A 231 3.73 11.54 -0.02
CA LEU A 231 3.97 10.17 -0.45
C LEU A 231 4.89 10.10 -1.68
N MET A 232 4.67 10.98 -2.67
CA MET A 232 5.52 11.06 -3.86
C MET A 232 6.94 11.59 -3.57
N SER A 233 7.07 12.49 -2.61
CA SER A 233 8.37 12.98 -2.14
C SER A 233 9.18 11.87 -1.43
N GLU A 234 8.52 10.99 -0.68
CA GLU A 234 9.14 9.84 -0.03
C GLU A 234 9.59 8.79 -1.04
N LYS A 235 8.76 8.51 -2.06
CA LYS A 235 9.12 7.65 -3.19
C LYS A 235 10.44 8.07 -3.85
N LYS A 236 10.65 9.37 -4.07
CA LYS A 236 11.86 9.90 -4.71
C LYS A 236 13.13 9.83 -3.84
N ARG A 237 12.99 9.80 -2.50
CA ARG A 237 14.12 9.81 -1.58
C ARG A 237 14.68 8.43 -1.23
N ARG A 238 13.95 7.36 -1.51
CA ARG A 238 14.33 5.99 -1.12
C ARG A 238 14.95 5.29 -2.32
N GLY A 239 16.28 5.09 -2.27
CA GLY A 239 17.03 4.30 -3.26
C GLY A 239 16.79 2.80 -3.10
N ASP A 240 17.35 2.00 -3.94
CA ASP A 240 17.50 0.54 -4.05
C ASP A 240 16.25 -0.35 -3.91
N TYR A 241 15.31 -0.08 -3.01
CA TYR A 241 14.06 -0.83 -2.86
C TYR A 241 12.88 0.11 -2.83
N ASP A 242 11.87 -0.17 -3.64
CA ASP A 242 10.63 0.60 -3.63
C ASP A 242 9.84 0.27 -2.36
N ARG A 243 9.88 1.19 -1.40
CA ARG A 243 9.12 1.13 -0.14
C ARG A 243 7.88 2.02 -0.19
N THR A 244 7.47 2.43 -1.38
CA THR A 244 6.29 3.26 -1.56
C THR A 244 5.05 2.50 -1.13
N ARG A 245 4.20 3.16 -0.38
CA ARG A 245 2.87 2.68 -0.04
C ARG A 245 1.90 3.05 -1.14
N TYR A 246 1.85 2.22 -2.17
CA TYR A 246 0.97 2.44 -3.32
C TYR A 246 -0.52 2.38 -2.98
N ASP A 247 -0.89 1.61 -1.96
CA ASP A 247 -2.24 1.61 -1.40
C ASP A 247 -2.63 2.96 -0.78
N LEU A 248 -1.70 3.62 -0.06
CA LEU A 248 -1.91 4.95 0.48
C LEU A 248 -1.94 6.02 -0.61
N VAL A 249 -1.15 5.85 -1.69
CA VAL A 249 -1.23 6.72 -2.88
C VAL A 249 -2.62 6.65 -3.50
N GLN A 250 -3.16 5.44 -3.68
CA GLN A 250 -4.51 5.26 -4.21
C GLN A 250 -5.55 5.94 -3.33
N LYS A 251 -5.52 5.73 -2.01
CA LYS A 251 -6.42 6.40 -1.07
C LYS A 251 -6.31 7.92 -1.11
N ALA A 252 -5.10 8.47 -1.19
CA ALA A 252 -4.91 9.92 -1.29
C ALA A 252 -5.55 10.49 -2.58
N VAL A 253 -5.40 9.80 -3.71
CA VAL A 253 -6.04 10.17 -4.98
C VAL A 253 -7.55 10.05 -4.89
N GLU A 254 -8.07 9.00 -4.27
CA GLU A 254 -9.52 8.80 -4.07
C GLU A 254 -10.12 9.94 -3.22
N ARG A 255 -9.46 10.34 -2.14
CA ARG A 255 -9.89 11.46 -1.28
C ARG A 255 -9.89 12.79 -2.06
N GLU A 256 -8.79 13.08 -2.79
CA GLU A 256 -8.68 14.30 -3.62
C GLU A 256 -9.74 14.32 -4.71
N SER A 257 -9.98 13.18 -5.38
CA SER A 257 -11.04 13.01 -6.39
C SER A 257 -12.42 13.25 -5.81
N ALA A 258 -12.74 12.67 -4.65
CA ALA A 258 -14.04 12.83 -3.99
C ALA A 258 -14.37 14.32 -3.73
N VAL A 259 -13.37 15.10 -3.28
CA VAL A 259 -13.54 16.55 -3.08
C VAL A 259 -13.86 17.28 -4.39
N LEU A 260 -13.14 16.97 -5.46
CA LEU A 260 -13.33 17.60 -6.77
C LEU A 260 -14.66 17.20 -7.41
N MET A 261 -15.15 15.98 -7.13
CA MET A 261 -16.42 15.46 -7.63
C MET A 261 -17.66 16.14 -7.03
N THR A 262 -17.54 16.88 -5.93
CA THR A 262 -18.66 17.63 -5.33
C THR A 262 -19.23 18.71 -6.27
N ASP A 263 -18.38 19.29 -7.13
CA ASP A 263 -18.78 20.15 -8.25
C ASP A 263 -17.95 19.77 -9.49
N ARG A 264 -18.33 18.65 -10.09
CA ARG A 264 -17.62 18.01 -11.19
C ARG A 264 -17.42 18.95 -12.38
N THR A 265 -18.43 19.70 -12.73
CA THR A 265 -18.40 20.61 -13.91
C THR A 265 -17.39 21.74 -13.69
N LYS A 266 -17.42 22.39 -12.54
CA LYS A 266 -16.49 23.46 -12.16
C LYS A 266 -15.06 22.95 -12.03
N ASN A 267 -14.88 21.74 -11.53
CA ASN A 267 -13.59 21.17 -11.21
C ASN A 267 -13.02 20.24 -12.31
N ALA A 268 -13.66 20.15 -13.49
CA ALA A 268 -13.30 19.20 -14.54
C ALA A 268 -11.80 19.24 -14.91
N GLU A 269 -11.22 20.43 -15.07
CA GLU A 269 -9.81 20.59 -15.39
C GLU A 269 -8.89 20.17 -14.21
N LYS A 270 -9.24 20.56 -12.99
CA LYS A 270 -8.48 20.17 -11.78
C LYS A 270 -8.49 18.63 -11.64
N LEU A 271 -9.65 18.00 -11.84
CA LEU A 271 -9.82 16.55 -11.77
C LEU A 271 -8.97 15.84 -12.83
N ALA A 272 -9.00 16.28 -14.08
CA ALA A 272 -8.19 15.73 -15.14
C ALA A 272 -6.68 15.88 -14.86
N ASN A 273 -6.25 17.04 -14.39
CA ASN A 273 -4.84 17.30 -14.05
C ASN A 273 -4.35 16.44 -12.88
N MET A 274 -5.19 16.26 -11.85
CA MET A 274 -4.89 15.42 -10.68
C MET A 274 -4.72 13.96 -11.10
N HIS A 275 -5.67 13.37 -11.82
CA HIS A 275 -5.58 11.99 -12.27
C HIS A 275 -4.43 11.75 -13.25
N ARG A 276 -4.19 12.67 -14.20
CA ARG A 276 -3.03 12.60 -15.10
C ARG A 276 -1.73 12.55 -14.31
N ARG A 277 -1.53 13.45 -13.35
CA ARG A 277 -0.35 13.48 -12.48
C ARG A 277 -0.18 12.15 -11.75
N ALA A 278 -1.26 11.63 -11.15
CA ALA A 278 -1.23 10.37 -10.43
C ALA A 278 -0.82 9.19 -11.33
N LEU A 279 -1.33 9.13 -12.56
CA LEU A 279 -0.95 8.12 -13.54
C LEU A 279 0.53 8.24 -13.96
N GLU A 280 1.01 9.47 -14.22
CA GLU A 280 2.39 9.71 -14.62
C GLU A 280 3.39 9.38 -13.52
N ASP A 281 3.08 9.76 -12.28
CA ASP A 281 3.93 9.53 -11.11
C ASP A 281 4.03 8.04 -10.72
N ASN A 282 3.04 7.23 -11.10
CA ASN A 282 2.94 5.81 -10.72
C ASN A 282 2.96 4.84 -11.91
N ALA A 283 3.41 5.29 -13.08
CA ALA A 283 3.51 4.45 -14.28
C ALA A 283 4.55 3.31 -14.17
N ASP A 284 5.44 3.38 -13.20
CA ASP A 284 6.43 2.35 -12.88
C ASP A 284 5.84 1.18 -12.08
N HIS A 285 4.64 1.32 -11.49
CA HIS A 285 3.95 0.27 -10.76
C HIS A 285 2.60 -0.06 -11.42
N LEU A 286 2.57 -1.09 -12.24
CA LEU A 286 1.40 -1.44 -13.08
C LEU A 286 0.11 -1.73 -12.28
N PRO A 287 0.12 -2.43 -11.14
CA PRO A 287 -1.08 -2.62 -10.35
C PRO A 287 -1.72 -1.30 -9.91
N THR A 288 -0.93 -0.36 -9.38
CA THR A 288 -1.41 0.97 -8.98
C THR A 288 -1.86 1.79 -10.18
N PHE A 289 -1.09 1.78 -11.27
CA PHE A 289 -1.48 2.46 -12.50
C PHE A 289 -2.86 2.01 -12.97
N ARG A 290 -3.11 0.70 -12.95
CA ARG A 290 -4.41 0.12 -13.30
C ARG A 290 -5.54 0.61 -12.38
N ALA A 291 -5.34 0.57 -11.07
CA ALA A 291 -6.33 1.03 -10.10
C ALA A 291 -6.64 2.53 -10.25
N LEU A 292 -5.59 3.36 -10.44
CA LEU A 292 -5.74 4.79 -10.69
C LEU A 292 -6.47 5.08 -12.01
N LEU A 293 -6.23 4.27 -13.04
CA LEU A 293 -6.90 4.38 -14.33
C LEU A 293 -8.39 4.07 -14.20
N GLU A 294 -8.74 3.01 -13.48
CA GLU A 294 -10.12 2.64 -13.18
C GLU A 294 -10.82 3.74 -12.36
N GLY A 295 -10.17 4.29 -11.34
CA GLY A 295 -10.69 5.42 -10.55
C GLY A 295 -10.93 6.67 -11.40
N TYR A 296 -10.02 6.99 -12.31
CA TYR A 296 -10.18 8.12 -13.22
C TYR A 296 -11.39 7.92 -14.16
N TYR A 297 -11.53 6.73 -14.75
CA TYR A 297 -12.70 6.43 -15.58
C TYR A 297 -14.01 6.60 -14.81
N GLN A 298 -14.11 6.08 -13.58
CA GLN A 298 -15.32 6.26 -12.76
C GLN A 298 -15.62 7.74 -12.48
N ALA A 299 -14.61 8.56 -12.30
CA ALA A 299 -14.76 9.99 -12.08
C ALA A 299 -15.27 10.76 -13.31
N VAL A 300 -14.98 10.29 -14.53
CA VAL A 300 -15.38 10.99 -15.77
C VAL A 300 -16.58 10.38 -16.47
N LYS A 301 -16.94 9.16 -16.16
CA LYS A 301 -18.02 8.39 -16.79
C LYS A 301 -19.34 9.16 -16.86
N GLY A 302 -19.99 9.13 -18.03
CA GLY A 302 -21.27 9.79 -18.29
C GLY A 302 -21.16 11.27 -18.66
N ASP A 303 -19.93 11.80 -18.84
CA ASP A 303 -19.68 13.12 -19.41
C ASP A 303 -18.79 12.98 -20.65
N SER A 304 -19.38 13.08 -21.84
CA SER A 304 -18.69 12.80 -23.11
C SER A 304 -17.44 13.66 -23.34
N ARG A 305 -17.43 14.92 -22.83
CA ARG A 305 -16.26 15.79 -22.94
C ARG A 305 -15.11 15.32 -22.04
N MET A 306 -15.45 14.95 -20.80
CA MET A 306 -14.46 14.45 -19.86
C MET A 306 -13.95 13.06 -20.23
N GLU A 307 -14.83 12.20 -20.76
CA GLU A 307 -14.44 10.88 -21.30
C GLU A 307 -13.49 11.02 -22.49
N ALA A 308 -13.74 11.94 -23.41
CA ALA A 308 -12.82 12.19 -24.53
C ALA A 308 -11.44 12.71 -24.06
N ALA A 309 -11.42 13.59 -23.06
CA ALA A 309 -10.17 14.05 -22.44
C ALA A 309 -9.43 12.91 -21.74
N PHE A 310 -10.14 12.06 -20.97
CA PHE A 310 -9.60 10.86 -20.34
C PHE A 310 -8.94 9.92 -21.35
N LEU A 311 -9.62 9.58 -22.46
CA LEU A 311 -9.10 8.69 -23.48
C LEU A 311 -7.82 9.23 -24.12
N SER A 312 -7.77 10.52 -24.40
CA SER A 312 -6.60 11.19 -24.96
C SER A 312 -5.41 11.19 -24.01
N GLU A 313 -5.65 11.51 -22.74
CA GLU A 313 -4.60 11.52 -21.71
C GLU A 313 -4.06 10.11 -21.42
N MET A 314 -4.93 9.13 -21.32
CA MET A 314 -4.59 7.74 -21.08
C MET A 314 -3.68 7.19 -22.19
N GLU A 315 -4.04 7.40 -23.46
CA GLU A 315 -3.23 6.99 -24.60
C GLU A 315 -1.84 7.66 -24.55
N ARG A 316 -1.81 8.95 -24.23
CA ARG A 316 -0.56 9.72 -24.13
C ARG A 316 0.36 9.18 -23.03
N VAL A 317 -0.18 8.91 -21.83
CA VAL A 317 0.61 8.39 -20.71
C VAL A 317 1.08 6.98 -21.02
N TYR A 318 0.23 6.13 -21.57
CA TYR A 318 0.61 4.79 -22.00
C TYR A 318 1.79 4.82 -22.99
N ARG A 319 1.68 5.60 -24.07
CA ARG A 319 2.74 5.66 -25.09
C ARG A 319 4.05 6.20 -24.53
N ARG A 320 4.00 7.22 -23.69
CA ARG A 320 5.19 7.85 -23.14
C ARG A 320 5.91 7.01 -22.09
N LYS A 321 5.16 6.32 -21.23
CA LYS A 321 5.69 5.66 -20.03
C LYS A 321 5.78 4.14 -20.13
N LEU A 322 4.90 3.51 -20.88
CA LEU A 322 4.71 2.05 -20.87
C LEU A 322 4.91 1.36 -22.23
N GLY A 323 4.80 2.07 -23.34
CA GLY A 323 4.76 1.51 -24.71
C GLY A 323 6.04 0.83 -25.21
N GLY A 324 7.06 0.69 -24.39
CA GLY A 324 8.30 -0.02 -24.77
C GLY A 324 8.24 -1.50 -24.39
N THR A 325 8.30 -2.38 -25.40
CA THR A 325 8.39 -3.85 -25.20
C THR A 325 9.81 -4.39 -25.38
N ALA A 326 10.76 -3.57 -25.81
CA ALA A 326 12.14 -3.99 -26.04
C ALA A 326 12.80 -4.41 -24.72
N GLY A 327 13.32 -5.64 -24.66
CA GLY A 327 13.96 -6.20 -23.47
C GLY A 327 13.01 -6.57 -22.33
N ALA A 328 11.69 -6.50 -22.56
CA ALA A 328 10.71 -6.89 -21.54
C ALA A 328 10.69 -8.41 -21.34
N ASP A 329 10.66 -8.86 -20.09
CA ASP A 329 10.48 -10.26 -19.76
C ASP A 329 9.01 -10.70 -19.88
N VAL A 330 8.77 -12.00 -19.72
CA VAL A 330 7.43 -12.61 -19.83
C VAL A 330 6.41 -11.98 -18.89
N PHE A 331 6.82 -11.62 -17.67
CA PHE A 331 5.93 -11.05 -16.67
C PHE A 331 5.50 -9.62 -17.05
N ARG A 332 6.47 -8.80 -17.49
CA ARG A 332 6.20 -7.45 -17.97
C ARG A 332 5.30 -7.47 -19.22
N LEU A 333 5.56 -8.36 -20.16
CA LEU A 333 4.72 -8.50 -21.36
C LEU A 333 3.29 -8.89 -21.01
N LYS A 334 3.09 -9.84 -20.09
CA LYS A 334 1.73 -10.22 -19.61
C LYS A 334 1.02 -9.03 -18.96
N ALA A 335 1.71 -8.28 -18.10
CA ALA A 335 1.15 -7.12 -17.44
C ALA A 335 0.78 -6.00 -18.44
N LEU A 336 1.61 -5.78 -19.45
CA LEU A 336 1.33 -4.81 -20.52
C LEU A 336 0.15 -5.25 -21.39
N ALA A 337 0.05 -6.53 -21.75
CA ALA A 337 -1.10 -7.07 -22.48
C ALA A 337 -2.40 -6.82 -21.71
N GLY A 338 -2.45 -7.20 -20.43
CA GLY A 338 -3.63 -6.95 -19.59
C GLY A 338 -3.99 -5.47 -19.41
N LEU A 339 -2.99 -4.59 -19.42
CA LEU A 339 -3.23 -3.14 -19.40
C LEU A 339 -3.79 -2.65 -20.74
N LEU A 340 -3.26 -3.12 -21.86
CA LEU A 340 -3.78 -2.79 -23.20
C LEU A 340 -5.23 -3.25 -23.37
N ASP A 341 -5.57 -4.45 -22.91
CA ASP A 341 -6.94 -4.96 -22.95
C ASP A 341 -7.89 -4.07 -22.12
N LEU A 342 -7.44 -3.60 -20.95
CA LEU A 342 -8.21 -2.65 -20.12
C LEU A 342 -8.43 -1.33 -20.86
N ILE A 343 -7.36 -0.76 -21.41
CA ILE A 343 -7.40 0.51 -22.15
C ILE A 343 -8.30 0.39 -23.38
N GLN A 344 -8.19 -0.70 -24.14
CA GLN A 344 -9.08 -1.02 -25.26
C GLN A 344 -10.54 -1.01 -24.81
N GLY A 345 -10.86 -1.68 -23.69
CA GLY A 345 -12.22 -1.72 -23.16
C GLY A 345 -12.80 -0.35 -22.81
N TYR A 346 -11.96 0.64 -22.44
CA TYR A 346 -12.44 2.01 -22.26
C TYR A 346 -12.72 2.71 -23.57
N PHE A 347 -11.91 2.53 -24.62
CA PHE A 347 -12.20 3.06 -25.95
C PHE A 347 -13.51 2.48 -26.52
N GLU A 348 -13.72 1.18 -26.33
CA GLU A 348 -14.98 0.53 -26.74
C GLU A 348 -16.21 1.06 -26.00
N LYS A 349 -16.10 1.31 -24.69
CA LYS A 349 -17.18 1.89 -23.88
C LYS A 349 -17.53 3.33 -24.24
N CYS A 350 -16.60 4.05 -24.87
CA CYS A 350 -16.76 5.42 -25.35
C CYS A 350 -16.98 5.49 -26.87
N ASP A 351 -17.31 4.36 -27.51
CA ASP A 351 -17.57 4.25 -28.97
C ASP A 351 -16.40 4.65 -29.87
N ASP A 352 -15.15 4.67 -29.37
CA ASP A 352 -13.95 4.93 -30.17
C ASP A 352 -13.38 3.64 -30.75
N VAL A 353 -14.12 3.08 -31.68
CA VAL A 353 -13.81 1.75 -32.31
C VAL A 353 -12.48 1.74 -33.02
N GLU A 354 -12.05 2.86 -33.62
CA GLU A 354 -10.78 2.91 -34.38
C GLU A 354 -9.58 2.81 -33.46
N ARG A 355 -9.56 3.56 -32.35
CA ARG A 355 -8.48 3.47 -31.38
C ARG A 355 -8.49 2.13 -30.65
N ALA A 356 -9.64 1.61 -30.28
CA ALA A 356 -9.78 0.26 -29.72
C ALA A 356 -9.14 -0.80 -30.63
N ARG A 357 -9.42 -0.76 -31.94
CA ARG A 357 -8.84 -1.68 -32.92
C ARG A 357 -7.30 -1.59 -32.98
N ARG A 358 -6.74 -0.36 -32.93
CA ARG A 358 -5.28 -0.19 -32.94
C ARG A 358 -4.62 -0.84 -31.71
N LEU A 359 -5.18 -0.63 -30.52
CA LEU A 359 -4.67 -1.20 -29.29
C LEU A 359 -4.80 -2.72 -29.28
N ARG A 360 -5.88 -3.27 -29.81
CA ARG A 360 -6.04 -4.72 -30.00
C ARG A 360 -4.92 -5.31 -30.84
N LEU A 361 -4.54 -4.68 -31.94
CA LEU A 361 -3.42 -5.14 -32.77
C LEU A 361 -2.07 -5.06 -32.03
N GLU A 362 -1.90 -4.10 -31.12
CA GLU A 362 -0.71 -4.03 -30.26
C GLU A 362 -0.70 -5.18 -29.24
N SER A 363 -1.84 -5.44 -28.57
CA SER A 363 -1.99 -6.56 -27.64
C SER A 363 -1.70 -7.92 -28.33
N GLU A 364 -2.24 -8.14 -29.52
CA GLU A 364 -1.96 -9.35 -30.33
C GLU A 364 -0.46 -9.53 -30.66
N LYS A 365 0.28 -8.43 -30.92
CA LYS A 365 1.74 -8.49 -31.11
C LYS A 365 2.47 -8.93 -29.85
N ILE A 366 2.06 -8.40 -28.70
CA ILE A 366 2.62 -8.81 -27.40
C ILE A 366 2.32 -10.28 -27.15
N GLN A 367 1.09 -10.73 -27.40
CA GLN A 367 0.71 -12.13 -27.22
C GLN A 367 1.54 -13.07 -28.11
N LYS A 368 1.77 -12.70 -29.37
CA LYS A 368 2.66 -13.46 -30.27
C LYS A 368 4.11 -13.51 -29.77
N ALA A 369 4.60 -12.43 -29.14
CA ALA A 369 5.92 -12.43 -28.52
C ALA A 369 5.96 -13.35 -27.28
N LEU A 370 4.93 -13.35 -26.45
CA LEU A 370 4.79 -14.26 -25.31
C LEU A 370 4.76 -15.73 -25.74
N ASP A 371 4.06 -16.05 -26.81
CA ASP A 371 3.97 -17.42 -27.32
C ASP A 371 5.30 -17.94 -27.91
N LYS A 372 6.14 -17.02 -28.44
CA LYS A 372 7.51 -17.36 -28.86
C LYS A 372 8.45 -17.61 -27.69
N MET A 373 8.24 -16.96 -26.56
CA MET A 373 9.07 -17.14 -25.35
C MET A 373 8.72 -18.42 -24.56
N LYS A 374 7.58 -19.04 -24.86
CA LYS A 374 7.16 -20.34 -24.28
C LYS A 374 7.71 -21.56 -25.03
N LYS A 375 8.23 -21.35 -26.23
CA LYS A 375 8.89 -22.37 -27.06
C LYS A 375 10.39 -22.37 -26.82
#